data_97a74f680e06d75a7df5c45b6864cbcc
#
_entry.id   97a74f680e06d75a7df5c45b6864cbcc
#
_cell.length_a   1.000
_cell.length_b   1.000
_cell.length_c   1.000
_cell.angle_alpha   90.00
_cell.angle_beta   90.00
_cell.angle_gamma   90.00
#
_symmetry.space_group_name_H-M   'P 1'
#
loop_
_entity.id
_entity.type
_entity.pdbx_description
1 polymer ?
#
loop_
_entity_poly.entity_id
_entity_poly.type
_entity_poly.pdbx_seq_one_letter_code
_entity_poly.pdbx_strand_id
1 'polypeptide(L)'
;YIPSGSMENTLQINDRVAVNKLPFVSGKIGRGDVVVFRDPASWLPEADSSSKSTIKTKIKDGLVLVGVLPNPAKQYLVKRVIGVAGDRIVCCTDKKLTINGTAVDEPYIFKGNNPSEITFDITVDPGKIWVMGDHRGASADSRYHQDDINKGQVPLSRVTGRVFGVIWPFNSAKLVPSIPVLK
;
A
#
# COMPACT_ATOMS: atom_id res chain seq x y z
N TYR A 1 5.52 -8.50 -8.79
CA TYR A 1 5.00 -9.52 -7.85
C TYR A 1 4.96 -8.96 -6.43
N ILE A 2 4.16 -9.60 -5.56
CA ILE A 2 4.00 -9.25 -4.14
C ILE A 2 5.06 -9.98 -3.34
N PRO A 3 6.02 -9.29 -2.69
CA PRO A 3 7.13 -9.93 -1.99
C PRO A 3 6.84 -10.25 -0.52
N SER A 4 5.78 -9.70 0.08
CA SER A 4 5.51 -9.80 1.52
C SER A 4 4.05 -10.09 1.84
N GLY A 5 3.79 -10.64 3.03
CA GLY A 5 2.45 -11.00 3.51
C GLY A 5 1.61 -9.83 4.05
N SER A 6 2.08 -8.57 3.96
CA SER A 6 1.37 -7.43 4.58
C SER A 6 -0.03 -7.15 4.04
N MET A 7 -0.38 -7.72 2.89
CA MET A 7 -1.69 -7.61 2.25
C MET A 7 -2.43 -8.95 2.19
N GLU A 8 -1.98 -9.96 2.95
CA GLU A 8 -2.65 -11.26 3.05
C GLU A 8 -4.10 -11.11 3.48
N ASN A 9 -4.93 -12.02 3.05
CA ASN A 9 -6.35 -12.00 2.86
C ASN A 9 -6.76 -11.39 1.49
N THR A 10 -6.18 -10.28 1.06
CA THR A 10 -6.45 -9.68 -0.25
C THR A 10 -5.45 -10.12 -1.31
N LEU A 11 -4.15 -10.04 -1.03
CA LEU A 11 -3.05 -10.43 -1.93
C LEU A 11 -2.14 -11.42 -1.22
N GLN A 12 -1.70 -12.46 -1.95
CA GLN A 12 -0.79 -13.46 -1.42
C GLN A 12 0.65 -13.18 -1.87
N ILE A 13 1.61 -13.76 -1.12
CA ILE A 13 3.01 -13.72 -1.52
C ILE A 13 3.16 -14.38 -2.91
N ASN A 14 3.96 -13.79 -3.78
CA ASN A 14 4.19 -14.16 -5.18
C ASN A 14 3.03 -13.87 -6.16
N ASP A 15 1.90 -13.32 -5.73
CA ASP A 15 0.88 -12.81 -6.64
C ASP A 15 1.48 -11.77 -7.60
N ARG A 16 1.11 -11.86 -8.89
CA ARG A 16 1.37 -10.79 -9.86
C ARG A 16 0.10 -9.98 -10.05
N VAL A 17 0.21 -8.71 -9.77
CA VAL A 17 -0.95 -7.81 -9.78
C VAL A 17 -0.94 -6.91 -11.01
N ALA A 18 -2.12 -6.64 -11.52
CA ALA A 18 -2.35 -5.64 -12.54
C ALA A 18 -2.66 -4.28 -11.88
N VAL A 19 -1.98 -3.24 -12.35
CA VAL A 19 -2.05 -1.90 -11.78
C VAL A 19 -2.58 -0.92 -12.81
N ASN A 20 -3.69 -0.27 -12.50
CA ASN A 20 -4.24 0.80 -13.29
C ASN A 20 -3.63 2.14 -12.86
N LYS A 21 -3.01 2.84 -13.79
CA LYS A 21 -2.38 4.15 -13.56
C LYS A 21 -3.33 5.33 -13.87
N LEU A 22 -4.45 5.10 -14.56
CA LEU A 22 -5.40 6.14 -14.96
C LEU A 22 -6.08 6.86 -13.80
N PRO A 23 -6.50 6.18 -12.69
CA PRO A 23 -7.09 6.87 -11.55
C PRO A 23 -6.17 7.92 -10.92
N PHE A 24 -4.85 7.73 -11.04
CA PHE A 24 -3.88 8.69 -10.57
C PHE A 24 -3.88 9.97 -11.42
N VAL A 25 -4.00 9.83 -12.74
CA VAL A 25 -4.08 10.97 -13.67
C VAL A 25 -5.40 11.74 -13.50
N SER A 26 -6.48 11.04 -13.13
CA SER A 26 -7.82 11.64 -12.91
C SER A 26 -8.07 12.09 -11.46
N GLY A 27 -7.08 11.96 -10.55
CA GLY A 27 -7.20 12.38 -9.15
C GLY A 27 -8.18 11.55 -8.30
N LYS A 28 -8.57 10.37 -8.74
CA LYS A 28 -9.63 9.55 -8.12
C LYS A 28 -9.07 8.36 -7.32
N ILE A 29 -8.19 8.62 -6.36
CA ILE A 29 -7.85 7.63 -5.33
C ILE A 29 -8.78 7.86 -4.15
N GLY A 30 -9.48 6.81 -3.73
CA GLY A 30 -10.44 6.84 -2.65
C GLY A 30 -10.13 5.86 -1.52
N ARG A 31 -10.86 5.99 -0.43
CA ARG A 31 -10.81 5.03 0.68
C ARG A 31 -11.16 3.63 0.17
N GLY A 32 -10.48 2.62 0.69
CA GLY A 32 -10.66 1.23 0.29
C GLY A 32 -9.86 0.79 -0.94
N ASP A 33 -9.27 1.71 -1.72
CA ASP A 33 -8.40 1.36 -2.84
C ASP A 33 -7.11 0.69 -2.36
N VAL A 34 -6.67 -0.34 -3.06
CA VAL A 34 -5.35 -0.92 -2.88
C VAL A 34 -4.39 -0.23 -3.84
N VAL A 35 -3.36 0.42 -3.32
CA VAL A 35 -2.44 1.23 -4.11
C VAL A 35 -1.01 0.70 -4.07
N VAL A 36 -0.32 0.86 -5.20
CA VAL A 36 1.13 0.69 -5.31
C VAL A 36 1.76 2.07 -5.24
N PHE A 37 2.75 2.25 -4.38
CA PHE A 37 3.45 3.51 -4.23
C PHE A 37 4.94 3.29 -3.99
N ARG A 38 5.74 4.31 -4.30
CA ARG A 38 7.18 4.31 -3.99
C ARG A 38 7.36 4.65 -2.52
N ASP A 39 8.35 4.05 -1.90
CA ASP A 39 8.71 4.33 -0.52
C ASP A 39 8.74 5.85 -0.26
N PRO A 40 7.92 6.36 0.66
CA PRO A 40 7.79 7.80 0.87
C PRO A 40 8.91 8.40 1.72
N ALA A 41 9.49 7.62 2.65
CA ALA A 41 10.41 8.12 3.65
C ALA A 41 11.30 7.02 4.26
N SER A 42 11.84 6.13 3.42
CA SER A 42 12.71 5.02 3.85
C SER A 42 12.00 4.05 4.82
N TRP A 43 10.76 3.70 4.52
CA TRP A 43 10.00 2.70 5.28
C TRP A 43 10.55 1.29 5.13
N LEU A 44 11.23 1.04 4.01
CA LEU A 44 11.93 -0.22 3.77
C LEU A 44 13.41 -0.06 4.12
N PRO A 45 14.06 -1.10 4.68
CA PRO A 45 15.50 -1.11 4.84
C PRO A 45 16.19 -0.82 3.51
N GLU A 46 17.27 -0.05 3.52
CA GLU A 46 18.08 0.13 2.32
C GLU A 46 18.51 -1.24 1.80
N ALA A 47 18.20 -1.51 0.53
CA ALA A 47 18.70 -2.71 -0.12
C ALA A 47 20.23 -2.60 -0.19
N ASP A 48 20.94 -3.48 0.52
CA ASP A 48 22.39 -3.54 0.48
C ASP A 48 22.88 -3.56 -0.96
N SER A 49 23.51 -2.47 -1.39
CA SER A 49 24.05 -2.28 -2.73
C SER A 49 25.35 -3.08 -2.97
N SER A 50 25.65 -4.07 -2.11
CA SER A 50 26.88 -4.85 -2.13
C SER A 50 26.92 -6.02 -3.12
N SER A 51 25.87 -6.27 -3.90
CA SER A 51 25.90 -7.27 -4.97
C SER A 51 26.17 -6.63 -6.33
N LYS A 52 27.43 -6.19 -6.54
CA LYS A 52 27.96 -5.85 -7.87
C LYS A 52 28.19 -7.13 -8.67
N SER A 53 27.21 -7.55 -9.44
CA SER A 53 27.40 -8.50 -10.54
C SER A 53 27.58 -7.73 -11.84
N THR A 54 28.81 -7.63 -12.31
CA THR A 54 29.31 -6.63 -13.28
C THR A 54 29.05 -6.96 -14.76
N ILE A 55 28.39 -8.05 -15.16
CA ILE A 55 28.39 -8.48 -16.58
C ILE A 55 27.01 -8.64 -17.23
N LYS A 56 25.90 -8.54 -16.48
CA LYS A 56 24.52 -8.69 -17.06
C LYS A 56 23.68 -7.40 -17.10
N THR A 57 24.30 -6.25 -16.92
CA THR A 57 23.60 -4.97 -16.65
C THR A 57 22.95 -4.38 -17.90
N LYS A 58 23.60 -4.39 -19.05
CA LYS A 58 23.11 -3.67 -20.25
C LYS A 58 21.80 -4.20 -20.85
N ILE A 59 21.57 -5.52 -20.81
CA ILE A 59 20.31 -6.12 -21.33
C ILE A 59 19.17 -5.90 -20.34
N LYS A 60 19.45 -5.94 -19.02
CA LYS A 60 18.44 -5.66 -17.99
C LYS A 60 17.97 -4.22 -18.01
N ASP A 61 18.87 -3.26 -18.22
CA ASP A 61 18.52 -1.83 -18.27
C ASP A 61 17.58 -1.50 -19.43
N GLY A 62 17.78 -2.13 -20.60
CA GLY A 62 16.85 -1.99 -21.73
C GLY A 62 15.45 -2.53 -21.43
N LEU A 63 15.34 -3.69 -20.75
CA LEU A 63 14.06 -4.28 -20.37
C LEU A 63 13.37 -3.53 -19.23
N VAL A 64 14.11 -2.90 -18.34
CA VAL A 64 13.58 -1.99 -17.30
C VAL A 64 13.05 -0.71 -17.94
N LEU A 65 13.74 -0.17 -18.95
CA LEU A 65 13.34 1.05 -19.64
C LEU A 65 11.99 0.88 -20.37
N VAL A 66 11.74 -0.29 -20.97
CA VAL A 66 10.46 -0.61 -21.61
C VAL A 66 9.41 -1.15 -20.63
N GLY A 67 9.70 -1.19 -19.33
CA GLY A 67 8.75 -1.57 -18.29
C GLY A 67 8.46 -3.07 -18.17
N VAL A 68 9.29 -3.92 -18.77
CA VAL A 68 9.12 -5.39 -18.73
C VAL A 68 9.67 -5.99 -17.43
N LEU A 69 10.73 -5.39 -16.85
CA LEU A 69 11.30 -5.82 -15.58
C LEU A 69 11.15 -4.75 -14.49
N PRO A 70 10.91 -5.14 -13.22
CA PRO A 70 10.93 -4.21 -12.10
C PRO A 70 12.34 -3.63 -11.93
N ASN A 71 12.43 -2.32 -11.71
CA ASN A 71 13.70 -1.69 -11.37
C ASN A 71 14.03 -1.99 -9.89
N PRO A 72 15.11 -2.74 -9.60
CA PRO A 72 15.45 -3.11 -8.23
C PRO A 72 15.86 -1.93 -7.34
N ALA A 73 16.24 -0.79 -7.94
CA ALA A 73 16.57 0.44 -7.22
C ALA A 73 15.31 1.22 -6.76
N LYS A 74 14.11 0.83 -7.20
CA LYS A 74 12.85 1.48 -6.81
C LYS A 74 12.10 0.57 -5.85
N GLN A 75 12.12 0.93 -4.59
CA GLN A 75 11.37 0.22 -3.55
C GLN A 75 9.89 0.58 -3.65
N TYR A 76 9.04 -0.40 -3.95
CA TYR A 76 7.59 -0.24 -4.03
C TYR A 76 6.90 -0.96 -2.90
N LEU A 77 5.89 -0.31 -2.35
CA LEU A 77 4.99 -0.88 -1.35
C LEU A 77 3.57 -0.99 -1.93
N VAL A 78 2.83 -1.94 -1.37
CA VAL A 78 1.40 -2.12 -1.67
C VAL A 78 0.65 -2.08 -0.36
N LYS A 79 -0.34 -1.20 -0.23
CA LYS A 79 -1.19 -1.03 0.96
C LYS A 79 -2.59 -0.59 0.55
N ARG A 80 -3.54 -0.68 1.49
CA ARG A 80 -4.89 -0.16 1.33
C ARG A 80 -4.99 1.27 1.84
N VAL A 81 -5.67 2.12 1.08
CA VAL A 81 -6.01 3.49 1.48
C VAL A 81 -7.12 3.43 2.53
N ILE A 82 -6.83 3.91 3.71
CA ILE A 82 -7.80 4.01 4.81
C ILE A 82 -8.40 5.40 4.88
N GLY A 83 -7.59 6.44 4.62
CA GLY A 83 -8.08 7.81 4.58
C GLY A 83 -7.44 8.63 3.48
N VAL A 84 -8.16 9.65 3.08
CA VAL A 84 -7.76 10.66 2.10
C VAL A 84 -7.70 12.03 2.74
N ALA A 85 -7.18 13.02 2.03
CA ALA A 85 -7.01 14.39 2.53
C ALA A 85 -8.28 14.91 3.25
N GLY A 86 -8.10 15.42 4.47
CA GLY A 86 -9.16 15.93 5.34
C GLY A 86 -9.79 14.89 6.25
N ASP A 87 -9.53 13.59 6.09
CA ASP A 87 -10.06 12.59 6.99
C ASP A 87 -9.34 12.58 8.32
N ARG A 88 -10.10 12.57 9.42
CA ARG A 88 -9.59 12.25 10.76
C ARG A 88 -9.81 10.77 11.02
N ILE A 89 -8.73 10.07 11.31
CA ILE A 89 -8.73 8.62 11.55
C ILE A 89 -8.25 8.38 12.98
N VAL A 90 -9.10 7.68 13.75
CA VAL A 90 -8.81 7.38 15.16
C VAL A 90 -8.84 5.88 15.38
N CYS A 91 -7.86 5.33 16.02
CA CYS A 91 -7.84 3.97 16.51
C CYS A 91 -7.54 3.91 18.01
N CYS A 92 -8.22 3.10 18.79
CA CYS A 92 -9.39 2.30 18.48
C CYS A 92 -10.45 2.57 19.53
N THR A 93 -11.66 2.89 19.12
CA THR A 93 -12.82 2.96 19.99
C THR A 93 -13.59 1.66 19.85
N ASP A 94 -13.83 0.96 20.97
CA ASP A 94 -14.51 -0.33 20.99
C ASP A 94 -13.94 -1.38 20.00
N LYS A 95 -12.60 -1.42 19.89
CA LYS A 95 -11.88 -2.27 18.97
C LYS A 95 -12.21 -2.01 17.48
N LYS A 96 -12.72 -0.84 17.16
CA LYS A 96 -12.99 -0.39 15.79
C LYS A 96 -12.20 0.86 15.47
N LEU A 97 -11.82 0.96 14.21
CA LEU A 97 -11.28 2.18 13.63
C LEU A 97 -12.44 3.12 13.34
N THR A 98 -12.25 4.41 13.58
CA THR A 98 -13.25 5.43 13.22
C THR A 98 -12.65 6.38 12.19
N ILE A 99 -13.46 6.79 11.22
CA ILE A 99 -13.12 7.85 10.27
C ILE A 99 -14.16 8.93 10.35
N ASN A 100 -13.74 10.16 10.62
CA ASN A 100 -14.62 11.31 10.82
C ASN A 100 -15.71 11.04 11.89
N GLY A 101 -15.33 10.30 12.94
CA GLY A 101 -16.22 9.93 14.04
C GLY A 101 -17.17 8.75 13.78
N THR A 102 -17.15 8.18 12.57
CA THR A 102 -17.97 7.01 12.22
C THR A 102 -17.14 5.74 12.30
N ALA A 103 -17.60 4.72 13.02
CA ALA A 103 -16.96 3.42 13.11
C ALA A 103 -16.99 2.69 11.75
N VAL A 104 -15.88 2.04 11.42
CA VAL A 104 -15.66 1.40 10.13
C VAL A 104 -15.69 -0.12 10.29
N ASP A 105 -16.41 -0.79 9.38
CA ASP A 105 -16.30 -2.23 9.20
C ASP A 105 -15.21 -2.54 8.18
N GLU A 106 -14.29 -3.42 8.57
CA GLU A 106 -13.10 -3.75 7.80
C GLU A 106 -13.04 -5.26 7.48
N PRO A 107 -13.95 -5.79 6.64
CA PRO A 107 -14.06 -7.23 6.37
C PRO A 107 -12.84 -7.81 5.65
N TYR A 108 -11.95 -6.96 5.14
CA TYR A 108 -10.72 -7.31 4.44
C TYR A 108 -9.55 -7.59 5.39
N ILE A 109 -9.67 -7.29 6.68
CA ILE A 109 -8.59 -7.56 7.63
C ILE A 109 -8.33 -9.07 7.72
N PHE A 110 -7.04 -9.44 7.80
CA PHE A 110 -6.63 -10.81 7.99
C PHE A 110 -7.26 -11.39 9.27
N LYS A 111 -7.83 -12.59 9.16
CA LYS A 111 -8.57 -13.22 10.24
C LYS A 111 -7.74 -13.31 11.52
N GLY A 112 -8.31 -12.86 12.63
CA GLY A 112 -7.65 -12.86 13.93
C GLY A 112 -6.83 -11.62 14.24
N ASN A 113 -6.70 -10.67 13.29
CA ASN A 113 -6.06 -9.39 13.57
C ASN A 113 -7.04 -8.36 14.15
N ASN A 114 -6.53 -7.50 15.04
CA ASN A 114 -7.19 -6.30 15.46
C ASN A 114 -7.08 -5.21 14.37
N PRO A 115 -7.92 -4.17 14.38
CA PRO A 115 -7.76 -3.01 13.49
C PRO A 115 -6.41 -2.33 13.61
N SER A 116 -5.84 -2.27 14.82
CA SER A 116 -4.45 -1.87 15.07
C SER A 116 -4.01 -2.35 16.45
N GLU A 117 -2.71 -2.62 16.59
CA GLU A 117 -2.06 -2.91 17.87
C GLU A 117 -1.60 -1.62 18.59
N ILE A 118 -1.59 -0.50 17.89
CA ILE A 118 -1.22 0.80 18.44
C ILE A 118 -2.36 1.79 18.26
N THR A 119 -2.53 2.68 19.22
CA THR A 119 -3.50 3.79 19.16
C THR A 119 -2.92 4.96 18.37
N PHE A 120 -3.78 5.64 17.63
CA PHE A 120 -3.42 6.86 16.92
C PHE A 120 -4.67 7.73 16.68
N ASP A 121 -4.45 9.03 16.54
CA ASP A 121 -5.44 10.02 16.16
C ASP A 121 -4.76 11.00 15.20
N ILE A 122 -5.09 10.89 13.92
CA ILE A 122 -4.45 11.66 12.86
C ILE A 122 -5.49 12.31 11.95
N THR A 123 -5.11 13.43 11.36
CA THR A 123 -5.83 14.02 10.24
C THR A 123 -4.93 13.96 9.00
N VAL A 124 -5.48 13.47 7.89
CA VAL A 124 -4.72 13.33 6.65
C VAL A 124 -4.54 14.69 6.00
N ASP A 125 -3.28 15.07 5.77
CA ASP A 125 -2.89 16.34 5.16
C ASP A 125 -3.37 16.44 3.69
N PRO A 126 -3.53 17.66 3.16
CA PRO A 126 -3.78 17.88 1.73
C PRO A 126 -2.72 17.21 0.84
N GLY A 127 -3.16 16.52 -0.21
CA GLY A 127 -2.27 15.86 -1.17
C GLY A 127 -1.63 14.57 -0.66
N LYS A 128 -2.06 14.05 0.48
CA LYS A 128 -1.57 12.80 1.07
C LYS A 128 -2.70 11.79 1.29
N ILE A 129 -2.32 10.56 1.61
CA ILE A 129 -3.21 9.46 2.01
C ILE A 129 -2.64 8.74 3.23
N TRP A 130 -3.51 8.13 4.01
CA TRP A 130 -3.14 7.21 5.08
C TRP A 130 -3.39 5.78 4.63
N VAL A 131 -2.38 4.93 4.76
CA VAL A 131 -2.42 3.57 4.24
C VAL A 131 -2.12 2.53 5.31
N MET A 132 -2.82 1.38 5.24
CA MET A 132 -2.58 0.27 6.15
C MET A 132 -2.58 -1.05 5.36
N GLY A 133 -1.86 -2.06 5.87
CA GLY A 133 -1.93 -3.40 5.33
C GLY A 133 -3.20 -4.13 5.78
N ASP A 134 -3.69 -5.06 4.97
CA ASP A 134 -4.84 -5.90 5.34
C ASP A 134 -4.45 -6.93 6.41
N HIS A 135 -3.20 -7.40 6.38
CA HIS A 135 -2.60 -8.18 7.47
C HIS A 135 -2.00 -7.22 8.51
N ARG A 136 -2.85 -6.68 9.37
CA ARG A 136 -2.52 -5.64 10.35
C ARG A 136 -1.31 -5.95 11.22
N GLY A 137 -1.21 -7.19 11.70
CA GLY A 137 -0.12 -7.65 12.56
C GLY A 137 1.21 -7.89 11.83
N ALA A 138 1.21 -7.97 10.48
CA ALA A 138 2.39 -8.21 9.66
C ALA A 138 2.66 -7.05 8.66
N SER A 139 2.25 -5.84 9.00
CA SER A 139 2.37 -4.68 8.13
C SER A 139 3.05 -3.50 8.82
N ALA A 140 4.28 -3.20 8.42
CA ALA A 140 4.88 -1.88 8.66
C ALA A 140 4.28 -0.89 7.66
N ASP A 141 3.41 0.00 8.13
CA ASP A 141 2.64 0.95 7.33
C ASP A 141 2.55 2.31 8.02
N SER A 142 1.64 3.17 7.61
CA SER A 142 1.45 4.51 8.13
C SER A 142 1.48 4.59 9.66
N ARG A 143 0.96 3.58 10.35
CA ARG A 143 0.88 3.53 11.81
C ARG A 143 2.24 3.56 12.50
N TYR A 144 3.24 2.94 11.89
CA TYR A 144 4.58 2.75 12.47
C TYR A 144 5.60 3.79 12.00
N HIS A 145 5.18 4.72 11.15
CA HIS A 145 6.05 5.74 10.55
C HIS A 145 5.61 7.18 10.88
N GLN A 146 4.86 7.37 11.98
CA GLN A 146 4.33 8.67 12.36
C GLN A 146 5.41 9.71 12.70
N ASP A 147 6.62 9.26 13.01
CA ASP A 147 7.77 10.12 13.32
C ASP A 147 8.57 10.53 12.06
N ASP A 148 8.17 10.06 10.86
CA ASP A 148 8.83 10.45 9.63
C ASP A 148 8.43 11.87 9.18
N ILE A 149 9.14 12.39 8.17
CA ILE A 149 8.90 13.74 7.60
C ILE A 149 7.47 13.91 7.06
N ASN A 150 6.78 12.82 6.72
CA ASN A 150 5.41 12.81 6.23
C ASN A 150 4.40 12.46 7.32
N LYS A 151 4.83 12.24 8.58
CA LYS A 151 4.00 11.78 9.69
C LYS A 151 3.25 10.48 9.37
N GLY A 152 3.94 9.53 8.74
CA GLY A 152 3.37 8.26 8.30
C GLY A 152 2.43 8.37 7.10
N GLN A 153 2.24 9.54 6.54
CA GLN A 153 1.34 9.73 5.40
C GLN A 153 2.08 9.56 4.08
N VAL A 154 1.41 9.07 3.06
CA VAL A 154 1.99 8.88 1.73
C VAL A 154 1.56 10.01 0.80
N PRO A 155 2.51 10.83 0.29
CA PRO A 155 2.18 11.83 -0.72
C PRO A 155 1.61 11.19 -1.98
N LEU A 156 0.55 11.76 -2.55
CA LEU A 156 -0.06 11.27 -3.79
C LEU A 156 0.95 11.20 -4.94
N SER A 157 1.96 12.08 -4.96
CA SER A 157 3.04 12.05 -5.94
C SER A 157 3.91 10.78 -5.89
N ARG A 158 3.87 10.03 -4.80
CA ARG A 158 4.55 8.75 -4.65
C ARG A 158 3.70 7.57 -5.13
N VAL A 159 2.40 7.75 -5.29
CA VAL A 159 1.51 6.69 -5.75
C VAL A 159 1.74 6.41 -7.23
N THR A 160 1.87 5.13 -7.57
CA THR A 160 2.09 4.67 -8.95
C THR A 160 0.78 4.31 -9.63
N GLY A 161 -0.19 3.79 -8.87
CA GLY A 161 -1.50 3.42 -9.37
C GLY A 161 -2.28 2.51 -8.43
N ARG A 162 -3.49 2.15 -8.84
CA ARG A 162 -4.40 1.27 -8.11
C ARG A 162 -4.29 -0.16 -8.62
N VAL A 163 -4.19 -1.12 -7.70
CA VAL A 163 -4.33 -2.55 -8.00
C VAL A 163 -5.78 -2.84 -8.31
N PHE A 164 -6.06 -3.49 -9.43
CA PHE A 164 -7.42 -3.88 -9.80
C PHE A 164 -7.62 -5.40 -9.92
N GLY A 165 -6.54 -6.19 -9.95
CA GLY A 165 -6.64 -7.64 -9.98
C GLY A 165 -5.33 -8.35 -9.79
N VAL A 166 -5.43 -9.63 -9.42
CA VAL A 166 -4.36 -10.63 -9.46
C VAL A 166 -4.46 -11.32 -10.81
N ILE A 167 -3.36 -11.38 -11.56
CA ILE A 167 -3.30 -11.98 -12.91
C ILE A 167 -2.50 -13.28 -12.94
N TRP A 168 -1.75 -13.57 -11.90
CA TRP A 168 -0.94 -14.78 -11.75
C TRP A 168 -0.71 -15.08 -10.27
N PRO A 169 -0.68 -16.34 -9.83
CA PRO A 169 -0.96 -17.56 -10.62
C PRO A 169 -2.44 -17.65 -11.05
N PHE A 170 -2.71 -18.31 -12.16
CA PHE A 170 -4.07 -18.34 -12.75
C PHE A 170 -5.13 -18.95 -11.83
N ASN A 171 -4.74 -19.86 -10.94
CA ASN A 171 -5.65 -20.46 -9.95
C ASN A 171 -6.07 -19.49 -8.83
N SER A 172 -5.37 -18.38 -8.66
CA SER A 172 -5.71 -17.29 -7.72
C SER A 172 -6.10 -15.99 -8.41
N ALA A 173 -6.25 -16.01 -9.75
CA ALA A 173 -6.65 -14.83 -10.52
C ALA A 173 -8.02 -14.33 -10.04
N LYS A 174 -8.08 -13.04 -9.66
CA LYS A 174 -9.29 -12.40 -9.12
C LYS A 174 -9.23 -10.89 -9.31
N LEU A 175 -10.40 -10.27 -9.34
CA LEU A 175 -10.48 -8.81 -9.20
C LEU A 175 -10.19 -8.39 -7.76
N VAL A 176 -9.56 -7.25 -7.60
CA VAL A 176 -9.36 -6.58 -6.31
C VAL A 176 -10.25 -5.35 -6.31
N PRO A 177 -11.48 -5.45 -5.79
CA PRO A 177 -12.40 -4.33 -5.77
C PRO A 177 -11.92 -3.26 -4.79
N SER A 178 -12.24 -2.00 -5.10
CA SER A 178 -12.24 -0.96 -4.08
C SER A 178 -13.37 -1.27 -3.09
N ILE A 179 -13.01 -1.50 -1.83
CA ILE A 179 -14.02 -1.70 -0.78
C ILE A 179 -14.26 -0.31 -0.17
N PRO A 180 -15.47 0.24 -0.30
CA PRO A 180 -15.79 1.49 0.33
C PRO A 180 -15.66 1.32 1.85
N VAL A 181 -14.62 1.88 2.42
CA VAL A 181 -14.37 1.84 3.87
C VAL A 181 -15.35 2.73 4.60
N LEU A 182 -15.94 3.69 3.89
CA LEU A 182 -17.14 4.47 4.27
C LEU A 182 -17.79 4.98 2.99
N LYS A 183 -19.09 4.78 2.87
CA LYS A 183 -19.93 5.60 2.01
C LYS A 183 -20.37 6.83 2.75
#